data_25b4cb8b00af71cc0b6b9ae44981d5aa
#
_entry.id   25b4cb8b00af71cc0b6b9ae44981d5aa
#
_cell.length_a   1.000
_cell.length_b   1.000
_cell.length_c   1.000
_cell.angle_alpha   90.00
_cell.angle_beta   90.00
_cell.angle_gamma   90.00
#
_symmetry.space_group_name_H-M   'P 1'
#
loop_
_entity.id
_entity.type
_entity.pdbx_description
1 polymer ?
#
loop_
_entity_poly.entity_id
_entity_poly.type
_entity_poly.pdbx_seq_one_letter_code
_entity_poly.pdbx_strand_id
1 'polypeptide(L)'
;MHIDTTWKFREMIEFRDLRAQQLGLDLRIAKNEAAMAEGVSPFTHGTHEYTRLMKTVALREGIDKYGFDAAIGGARRDEERSRAKERIFSLREPGHRWDPRKQRPEFWRTANTTLSEGQSMRVFPLSNWTELDVWRYIEREDIPIPALYLAKPRPVVERDGVLIMVDDDRFPLRDGEQAQLRSVRFRTLGCYPLSGAVESTADTIADLIAEMESSNVSERAGRLIDGEGGSSMESKKAEGYF
;
A
#
# COMPACT_ATOMS: atom_id res chain seq x y z
N MET A 1 5.86 -6.98 10.47
CA MET A 1 6.86 -6.91 9.37
C MET A 1 6.57 -5.74 8.46
N HIS A 2 7.59 -5.02 7.98
CA HIS A 2 7.50 -3.96 6.96
C HIS A 2 8.32 -4.37 5.73
N ILE A 3 7.74 -4.19 4.53
CA ILE A 3 8.45 -4.41 3.27
C ILE A 3 9.06 -3.07 2.84
N ASP A 4 10.36 -2.97 2.95
CA ASP A 4 11.11 -1.79 2.56
C ASP A 4 11.57 -1.92 1.10
N THR A 5 10.96 -1.12 0.26
CA THR A 5 11.25 -1.07 -1.18
C THR A 5 12.29 -0.01 -1.53
N THR A 6 12.97 0.57 -0.54
CA THR A 6 13.97 1.65 -0.65
C THR A 6 13.44 3.02 -1.09
N TRP A 7 12.29 3.08 -1.77
CA TRP A 7 11.66 4.30 -2.28
C TRP A 7 10.40 4.67 -1.46
N LYS A 8 10.53 4.65 -0.13
CA LYS A 8 9.46 5.04 0.79
C LYS A 8 9.58 6.51 1.17
N PHE A 9 8.45 7.17 1.41
CA PHE A 9 8.46 8.51 2.00
C PHE A 9 9.21 8.53 3.32
N ARG A 10 10.05 9.52 3.55
CA ARG A 10 10.79 9.69 4.81
C ARG A 10 9.85 9.83 6.00
N GLU A 11 8.83 10.68 5.89
CA GLU A 11 7.81 10.83 6.94
C GLU A 11 7.08 9.50 7.28
N MET A 12 6.89 8.60 6.31
CA MET A 12 6.29 7.30 6.56
C MET A 12 7.22 6.37 7.34
N ILE A 13 8.52 6.41 7.06
CA ILE A 13 9.52 5.61 7.79
C ILE A 13 9.62 6.11 9.23
N GLU A 14 9.71 7.41 9.45
CA GLU A 14 9.75 8.03 10.78
C GLU A 14 8.50 7.68 11.59
N PHE A 15 7.32 7.81 10.98
CA PHE A 15 6.05 7.43 11.62
C PHE A 15 6.01 5.94 11.98
N ARG A 16 6.43 5.05 11.09
CA ARG A 16 6.51 3.60 11.33
C ARG A 16 7.39 3.30 12.55
N ASP A 17 8.58 3.88 12.59
CA ASP A 17 9.56 3.60 13.65
C ASP A 17 9.06 4.13 14.99
N LEU A 18 8.51 5.33 15.02
CA LEU A 18 7.89 5.91 16.20
C LEU A 18 6.73 5.04 16.72
N ARG A 19 5.82 4.61 15.83
CA ARG A 19 4.69 3.78 16.23
C ARG A 19 5.10 2.39 16.69
N ALA A 20 6.07 1.78 16.02
CA ALA A 20 6.60 0.48 16.43
C ALA A 20 7.19 0.57 17.85
N GLN A 21 7.95 1.62 18.16
CA GLN A 21 8.50 1.86 19.47
C GLN A 21 7.38 2.08 20.53
N GLN A 22 6.42 2.97 20.25
CA GLN A 22 5.33 3.29 21.17
C GLN A 22 4.46 2.07 21.53
N LEU A 23 4.26 1.18 20.56
CA LEU A 23 3.44 -0.02 20.73
C LEU A 23 4.24 -1.24 21.18
N GLY A 24 5.55 -1.13 21.37
CA GLY A 24 6.43 -2.25 21.74
C GLY A 24 6.45 -3.38 20.70
N LEU A 25 6.33 -3.04 19.41
CA LEU A 25 6.27 -4.04 18.33
C LEU A 25 7.66 -4.56 18.00
N ASP A 26 7.76 -5.87 17.78
CA ASP A 26 8.95 -6.49 17.15
C ASP A 26 8.94 -6.18 15.64
N LEU A 27 9.51 -5.04 15.28
CA LEU A 27 9.54 -4.57 13.90
C LEU A 27 10.58 -5.34 13.08
N ARG A 28 10.10 -6.20 12.17
CA ARG A 28 10.93 -6.89 11.17
C ARG A 28 10.86 -6.13 9.85
N ILE A 29 12.02 -5.81 9.27
CA ILE A 29 12.13 -5.14 7.98
C ILE A 29 12.62 -6.16 6.95
N ALA A 30 11.80 -6.43 5.94
CA ALA A 30 12.14 -7.30 4.82
C ALA A 30 12.50 -6.47 3.59
N LYS A 31 13.59 -6.84 2.93
CA LYS A 31 14.11 -6.22 1.69
C LYS A 31 14.49 -7.32 0.72
N ASN A 32 14.43 -7.03 -0.56
CA ASN A 32 15.08 -7.88 -1.57
C ASN A 32 16.51 -7.37 -1.80
N GLU A 33 17.46 -7.95 -1.06
CA GLU A 33 18.87 -7.54 -1.09
C GLU A 33 19.49 -7.74 -2.47
N ALA A 34 19.12 -8.80 -3.20
CA ALA A 34 19.62 -9.06 -4.55
C ALA A 34 19.19 -7.96 -5.52
N ALA A 35 17.89 -7.64 -5.55
CA ALA A 35 17.38 -6.57 -6.40
C ALA A 35 17.96 -5.19 -6.04
N MET A 36 18.23 -4.95 -4.75
CA MET A 36 18.94 -3.74 -4.31
C MET A 36 20.35 -3.68 -4.86
N ALA A 37 21.10 -4.77 -4.80
CA ALA A 37 22.47 -4.85 -5.33
C ALA A 37 22.53 -4.64 -6.85
N GLU A 38 21.48 -5.05 -7.58
CA GLU A 38 21.31 -4.82 -9.01
C GLU A 38 20.85 -3.39 -9.35
N GLY A 39 20.59 -2.53 -8.37
CA GLY A 39 20.14 -1.16 -8.58
C GLY A 39 18.70 -1.03 -9.10
N VAL A 40 17.85 -1.99 -8.74
CA VAL A 40 16.43 -1.97 -9.15
C VAL A 40 15.72 -0.74 -8.59
N SER A 41 15.16 0.07 -9.48
CA SER A 41 14.43 1.30 -9.13
C SER A 41 13.17 1.46 -9.99
N PRO A 42 12.21 2.31 -9.59
CA PRO A 42 11.03 2.60 -10.41
C PRO A 42 11.38 3.23 -11.76
N PHE A 43 12.52 3.91 -11.84
CA PHE A 43 12.96 4.65 -13.03
C PHE A 43 13.75 3.78 -14.03
N THR A 44 14.40 2.73 -13.54
CA THR A 44 15.24 1.85 -14.38
C THR A 44 14.51 0.59 -14.86
N HIS A 45 13.52 0.11 -14.08
CA HIS A 45 12.85 -1.16 -14.34
C HIS A 45 11.34 -1.02 -14.62
N GLY A 46 10.83 0.22 -14.57
CA GLY A 46 9.39 0.48 -14.68
C GLY A 46 8.60 0.00 -13.46
N THR A 47 7.37 0.47 -13.37
CA THR A 47 6.52 0.31 -12.19
C THR A 47 6.20 -1.15 -11.88
N HIS A 48 5.91 -1.94 -12.91
CA HIS A 48 5.50 -3.34 -12.76
C HIS A 48 6.64 -4.20 -12.21
N GLU A 49 7.77 -4.22 -12.89
CA GLU A 49 8.91 -5.09 -12.52
C GLU A 49 9.52 -4.66 -11.19
N TYR A 50 9.66 -3.35 -10.96
CA TYR A 50 10.06 -2.83 -9.65
C TYR A 50 9.13 -3.31 -8.53
N THR A 51 7.81 -3.22 -8.72
CA THR A 51 6.84 -3.67 -7.71
C THR A 51 6.95 -5.19 -7.49
N ARG A 52 7.12 -5.96 -8.54
CA ARG A 52 7.29 -7.41 -8.47
C ARG A 52 8.52 -7.78 -7.63
N LEU A 53 9.67 -7.22 -7.97
CA LEU A 53 10.94 -7.54 -7.31
C LEU A 53 11.01 -6.99 -5.88
N MET A 54 10.75 -5.70 -5.72
CA MET A 54 10.99 -5.00 -4.45
C MET A 54 9.87 -5.19 -3.42
N LYS A 55 8.66 -5.59 -3.85
CA LYS A 55 7.51 -5.73 -2.97
C LYS A 55 7.00 -7.16 -2.88
N THR A 56 6.64 -7.79 -4.02
CA THR A 56 6.04 -9.13 -4.01
C THR A 56 7.04 -10.20 -3.58
N VAL A 57 8.23 -10.20 -4.17
CA VAL A 57 9.30 -11.15 -3.81
C VAL A 57 9.72 -10.94 -2.36
N ALA A 58 10.02 -9.72 -1.95
CA ALA A 58 10.42 -9.40 -0.58
C ALA A 58 9.35 -9.78 0.47
N LEU A 59 8.06 -9.64 0.13
CA LEU A 59 6.96 -10.07 1.00
C LEU A 59 6.97 -11.59 1.21
N ARG A 60 7.07 -12.35 0.13
CA ARG A 60 7.08 -13.82 0.19
C ARG A 60 8.28 -14.34 0.97
N GLU A 61 9.47 -13.89 0.60
CA GLU A 61 10.72 -14.24 1.29
C GLU A 61 10.69 -13.84 2.77
N GLY A 62 10.12 -12.68 3.10
CA GLY A 62 9.97 -12.23 4.47
C GLY A 62 9.01 -13.11 5.27
N ILE A 63 7.90 -13.55 4.69
CA ILE A 63 6.96 -14.46 5.33
C ILE A 63 7.63 -15.80 5.62
N ASP A 64 8.33 -16.37 4.63
CA ASP A 64 9.03 -17.64 4.76
C ASP A 64 10.18 -17.53 5.76
N LYS A 65 11.00 -16.49 5.66
CA LYS A 65 12.16 -16.26 6.55
C LYS A 65 11.78 -16.16 8.02
N TYR A 66 10.66 -15.50 8.32
CA TYR A 66 10.22 -15.29 9.70
C TYR A 66 9.20 -16.33 10.18
N GLY A 67 8.79 -17.25 9.31
CA GLY A 67 7.84 -18.32 9.64
C GLY A 67 6.45 -17.79 10.01
N PHE A 68 5.95 -16.78 9.29
CA PHE A 68 4.64 -16.21 9.58
C PHE A 68 3.52 -17.06 8.96
N ASP A 69 2.62 -17.56 9.77
CA ASP A 69 1.42 -18.28 9.33
C ASP A 69 0.37 -17.35 8.72
N ALA A 70 0.33 -16.09 9.18
CA ALA A 70 -0.66 -15.12 8.72
C ALA A 70 -0.03 -13.73 8.50
N ALA A 71 -0.54 -13.03 7.48
CA ALA A 71 -0.24 -11.62 7.25
C ALA A 71 -1.53 -10.80 7.21
N ILE A 72 -1.64 -9.82 8.12
CA ILE A 72 -2.79 -8.93 8.22
C ILE A 72 -2.59 -7.73 7.29
N GLY A 73 -3.60 -7.42 6.49
CA GLY A 73 -3.56 -6.32 5.53
C GLY A 73 -4.82 -5.45 5.57
N GLY A 74 -4.69 -4.19 5.17
CA GLY A 74 -5.78 -3.22 5.14
C GLY A 74 -6.62 -3.23 3.86
N ALA A 75 -6.50 -4.26 3.01
CA ALA A 75 -7.23 -4.31 1.75
C ALA A 75 -8.75 -4.36 1.96
N ARG A 76 -9.50 -3.63 1.12
CA ARG A 76 -10.95 -3.53 1.17
C ARG A 76 -11.58 -3.89 -0.17
N ARG A 77 -12.79 -4.43 -0.15
CA ARG A 77 -13.57 -4.75 -1.37
C ARG A 77 -13.98 -3.48 -2.13
N ASP A 78 -14.21 -2.41 -1.41
CA ASP A 78 -14.54 -1.10 -1.95
C ASP A 78 -13.42 -0.50 -2.81
N GLU A 79 -12.20 -0.82 -2.47
CA GLU A 79 -10.99 -0.28 -3.09
C GLU A 79 -10.84 -0.70 -4.57
N GLU A 80 -11.20 -1.95 -4.90
CA GLU A 80 -11.01 -2.50 -6.23
C GLU A 80 -11.92 -3.71 -6.53
N ARG A 81 -12.47 -3.78 -7.75
CA ARG A 81 -13.34 -4.87 -8.21
C ARG A 81 -12.77 -6.27 -8.04
N SER A 82 -11.49 -6.45 -8.32
CA SER A 82 -10.82 -7.75 -8.19
C SER A 82 -10.77 -8.26 -6.75
N ARG A 83 -10.92 -7.38 -5.76
CA ARG A 83 -10.97 -7.73 -4.34
C ARG A 83 -12.35 -8.24 -3.89
N ALA A 84 -13.40 -8.08 -4.71
CA ALA A 84 -14.74 -8.58 -4.38
C ALA A 84 -14.78 -10.09 -4.14
N LYS A 85 -13.90 -10.86 -4.78
CA LYS A 85 -13.80 -12.32 -4.61
C LYS A 85 -12.93 -12.73 -3.42
N GLU A 86 -12.20 -11.81 -2.80
CA GLU A 86 -11.32 -12.10 -1.68
C GLU A 86 -12.12 -12.29 -0.40
N ARG A 87 -11.71 -13.27 0.40
CA ARG A 87 -12.30 -13.52 1.72
C ARG A 87 -11.58 -12.66 2.78
N ILE A 88 -12.24 -12.44 3.91
CA ILE A 88 -11.59 -11.82 5.08
C ILE A 88 -10.41 -12.68 5.51
N PHE A 89 -10.60 -14.00 5.57
CA PHE A 89 -9.55 -15.00 5.80
C PHE A 89 -9.21 -15.69 4.48
N SER A 90 -8.27 -15.13 3.75
CA SER A 90 -7.91 -15.55 2.41
C SER A 90 -6.76 -16.56 2.43
N LEU A 91 -7.06 -17.81 2.12
CA LEU A 91 -6.10 -18.91 2.12
C LEU A 91 -5.09 -18.76 0.99
N ARG A 92 -3.84 -19.02 1.30
CA ARG A 92 -2.74 -19.15 0.35
C ARG A 92 -2.20 -20.57 0.36
N GLU A 93 -2.15 -21.16 -0.82
CA GLU A 93 -1.53 -22.46 -1.06
C GLU A 93 0.00 -22.39 -0.96
N PRO A 94 0.72 -23.50 -0.89
CA PRO A 94 2.17 -23.52 -0.93
C PRO A 94 2.74 -22.64 -2.04
N GLY A 95 3.79 -21.86 -1.73
CA GLY A 95 4.34 -20.84 -2.60
C GLY A 95 3.50 -19.55 -2.66
N HIS A 96 2.67 -19.30 -1.65
CA HIS A 96 1.81 -18.11 -1.47
C HIS A 96 0.74 -17.90 -2.54
N ARG A 97 0.43 -18.91 -3.35
CA ARG A 97 -0.53 -18.81 -4.45
C ARG A 97 -1.97 -18.70 -3.95
N TRP A 98 -2.74 -17.81 -4.55
CA TRP A 98 -4.17 -17.69 -4.32
C TRP A 98 -4.95 -18.45 -5.39
N ASP A 99 -5.88 -19.33 -4.94
CA ASP A 99 -6.84 -20.01 -5.81
C ASP A 99 -8.26 -19.67 -5.32
N PRO A 100 -9.09 -18.98 -6.13
CA PRO A 100 -10.44 -18.61 -5.72
C PRO A 100 -11.34 -19.83 -5.45
N ARG A 101 -11.07 -20.98 -6.08
CA ARG A 101 -11.86 -22.22 -5.92
C ARG A 101 -11.57 -22.92 -4.60
N LYS A 102 -10.43 -22.63 -3.97
CA LYS A 102 -10.03 -23.22 -2.70
C LYS A 102 -10.32 -22.33 -1.50
N GLN A 103 -10.90 -21.16 -1.73
CA GLN A 103 -11.29 -20.28 -0.63
C GLN A 103 -12.43 -20.88 0.16
N ARG A 104 -12.34 -20.73 1.49
CA ARG A 104 -13.31 -21.29 2.41
C ARG A 104 -14.51 -20.36 2.55
N PRO A 105 -15.74 -20.88 2.70
CA PRO A 105 -16.89 -20.04 2.96
C PRO A 105 -16.80 -19.34 4.33
N GLU A 106 -17.32 -18.12 4.39
CA GLU A 106 -17.40 -17.30 5.61
C GLU A 106 -18.88 -17.08 5.96
N PHE A 107 -19.56 -18.16 6.42
CA PHE A 107 -20.96 -18.11 6.82
C PHE A 107 -21.10 -17.76 8.31
N TRP A 108 -22.11 -17.01 8.66
CA TRP A 108 -22.52 -16.76 10.05
C TRP A 108 -21.40 -16.13 10.91
N ARG A 109 -20.52 -15.35 10.31
CA ARG A 109 -19.32 -14.79 10.97
C ARG A 109 -18.34 -15.86 11.49
N THR A 110 -18.43 -17.07 10.99
CA THR A 110 -17.46 -18.12 11.28
C THR A 110 -16.36 -18.12 10.24
N ALA A 111 -15.14 -18.41 10.67
CA ALA A 111 -14.00 -18.54 9.80
C ALA A 111 -13.24 -19.83 10.10
N ASN A 112 -12.82 -20.54 9.07
CA ASN A 112 -11.92 -21.66 9.21
C ASN A 112 -10.49 -21.18 8.94
N THR A 113 -9.70 -21.03 10.00
CA THR A 113 -8.32 -20.57 9.96
C THR A 113 -7.28 -21.70 10.04
N THR A 114 -7.71 -22.96 10.04
CA THR A 114 -6.80 -24.12 10.04
C THR A 114 -5.90 -24.09 8.81
N LEU A 115 -4.60 -24.27 9.00
CA LEU A 115 -3.61 -24.34 7.92
C LEU A 115 -3.05 -25.75 7.83
N SER A 116 -2.81 -26.20 6.61
CA SER A 116 -2.00 -27.37 6.31
C SER A 116 -0.54 -26.93 6.08
N GLU A 117 0.36 -27.89 6.06
CA GLU A 117 1.78 -27.63 5.81
C GLU A 117 2.01 -26.83 4.51
N GLY A 118 2.81 -25.78 4.60
CA GLY A 118 3.13 -24.86 3.51
C GLY A 118 2.03 -23.86 3.13
N GLN A 119 0.86 -23.94 3.77
CA GLN A 119 -0.20 -22.93 3.59
C GLN A 119 0.04 -21.72 4.49
N SER A 120 -0.50 -20.56 4.09
CA SER A 120 -0.53 -19.35 4.90
C SER A 120 -1.87 -18.61 4.73
N MET A 121 -2.12 -17.63 5.58
CA MET A 121 -3.36 -16.85 5.55
C MET A 121 -3.06 -15.37 5.28
N ARG A 122 -3.87 -14.73 4.42
CA ARG A 122 -3.99 -13.26 4.40
C ARG A 122 -5.28 -12.90 5.11
N VAL A 123 -5.18 -11.98 6.06
CA VAL A 123 -6.33 -11.56 6.85
C VAL A 123 -6.64 -10.11 6.57
N PHE A 124 -7.87 -9.82 6.16
CA PHE A 124 -8.32 -8.48 5.76
C PHE A 124 -9.46 -8.00 6.66
N PRO A 125 -9.17 -7.52 7.88
CA PRO A 125 -10.20 -7.11 8.84
C PRO A 125 -11.11 -6.00 8.32
N LEU A 126 -10.59 -5.13 7.46
CA LEU A 126 -11.31 -3.99 6.89
C LEU A 126 -12.03 -4.32 5.57
N SER A 127 -12.11 -5.61 5.19
CA SER A 127 -12.58 -6.04 3.87
C SER A 127 -13.94 -5.45 3.45
N ASN A 128 -14.86 -5.25 4.41
CA ASN A 128 -16.21 -4.74 4.15
C ASN A 128 -16.37 -3.23 4.44
N TRP A 129 -15.28 -2.53 4.76
CA TRP A 129 -15.30 -1.11 5.07
C TRP A 129 -15.12 -0.28 3.80
N THR A 130 -15.77 0.88 3.74
CA THR A 130 -15.47 1.91 2.77
C THR A 130 -14.27 2.74 3.21
N GLU A 131 -13.71 3.54 2.29
CA GLU A 131 -12.67 4.51 2.65
C GLU A 131 -13.17 5.49 3.72
N LEU A 132 -14.40 5.97 3.57
CA LEU A 132 -15.04 6.89 4.52
C LEU A 132 -15.23 6.25 5.92
N ASP A 133 -15.60 4.96 5.98
CA ASP A 133 -15.72 4.25 7.27
C ASP A 133 -14.37 4.22 8.01
N VAL A 134 -13.27 4.01 7.28
CA VAL A 134 -11.92 4.02 7.86
C VAL A 134 -11.60 5.39 8.44
N TRP A 135 -11.84 6.48 7.70
CA TRP A 135 -11.54 7.83 8.19
C TRP A 135 -12.40 8.25 9.37
N ARG A 136 -13.69 7.94 9.35
CA ARG A 136 -14.59 8.17 10.51
C ARG A 136 -14.17 7.37 11.74
N TYR A 137 -13.66 6.16 11.54
CA TYR A 137 -13.12 5.35 12.64
C TYR A 137 -11.83 5.94 13.21
N ILE A 138 -10.92 6.40 12.34
CA ILE A 138 -9.67 7.08 12.73
C ILE A 138 -9.99 8.33 13.56
N GLU A 139 -10.94 9.16 13.12
CA GLU A 139 -11.38 10.35 13.84
C GLU A 139 -11.97 9.99 15.20
N ARG A 140 -12.92 9.05 15.25
CA ARG A 140 -13.60 8.64 16.48
C ARG A 140 -12.65 8.07 17.54
N GLU A 141 -11.67 7.28 17.13
CA GLU A 141 -10.74 6.60 18.03
C GLU A 141 -9.43 7.37 18.22
N ASP A 142 -9.33 8.58 17.67
CA ASP A 142 -8.10 9.42 17.69
C ASP A 142 -6.84 8.64 17.30
N ILE A 143 -6.92 7.89 16.19
CA ILE A 143 -5.82 7.05 15.73
C ILE A 143 -4.75 7.90 15.05
N PRO A 144 -3.49 7.88 15.53
CA PRO A 144 -2.41 8.61 14.88
C PRO A 144 -2.16 8.11 13.46
N ILE A 145 -2.03 9.06 12.52
CA ILE A 145 -1.79 8.80 11.10
C ILE A 145 -0.52 9.53 10.62
N PRO A 146 0.13 9.07 9.53
CA PRO A 146 1.19 9.84 8.87
C PRO A 146 0.66 11.19 8.36
N ALA A 147 1.42 12.24 8.56
CA ALA A 147 1.05 13.59 8.09
C ALA A 147 0.92 13.69 6.56
N LEU A 148 1.38 12.69 5.82
CA LEU A 148 1.21 12.59 4.36
C LEU A 148 -0.25 12.52 3.91
N TYR A 149 -1.16 12.08 4.76
CA TYR A 149 -2.60 12.03 4.46
C TYR A 149 -3.28 13.41 4.53
N LEU A 150 -2.65 14.36 5.20
CA LEU A 150 -3.16 15.73 5.37
C LEU A 150 -2.46 16.69 4.42
N ALA A 151 -3.18 17.72 3.98
CA ALA A 151 -2.67 18.74 3.07
C ALA A 151 -1.55 19.55 3.72
N LYS A 152 -0.43 19.64 3.03
CA LYS A 152 0.72 20.48 3.40
C LYS A 152 1.43 20.98 2.14
N PRO A 153 2.13 22.13 2.22
CA PRO A 153 3.05 22.54 1.16
C PRO A 153 4.17 21.50 1.00
N ARG A 154 4.25 20.89 -0.20
CA ARG A 154 5.26 19.88 -0.52
C ARG A 154 5.87 20.14 -1.88
N PRO A 155 7.18 19.86 -2.08
CA PRO A 155 7.80 19.97 -3.38
C PRO A 155 7.27 18.85 -4.30
N VAL A 156 6.62 19.23 -5.39
CA VAL A 156 6.07 18.29 -6.39
C VAL A 156 6.48 18.68 -7.79
N VAL A 157 6.58 17.70 -8.67
CA VAL A 157 6.62 17.86 -10.11
C VAL A 157 5.35 17.28 -10.71
N GLU A 158 4.93 17.81 -11.86
CA GLU A 158 3.78 17.29 -12.58
C GLU A 158 4.26 16.51 -13.81
N ARG A 159 3.91 15.24 -13.89
CA ARG A 159 4.21 14.37 -15.03
C ARG A 159 2.94 13.65 -15.45
N ASP A 160 2.56 13.81 -16.71
CA ASP A 160 1.38 13.17 -17.30
C ASP A 160 0.08 13.41 -16.49
N GLY A 161 -0.06 14.63 -15.96
CA GLY A 161 -1.21 15.03 -15.14
C GLY A 161 -1.20 14.48 -13.71
N VAL A 162 -0.11 13.85 -13.28
CA VAL A 162 0.06 13.33 -11.92
C VAL A 162 1.08 14.17 -11.17
N LEU A 163 0.72 14.61 -9.96
CA LEU A 163 1.64 15.29 -9.05
C LEU A 163 2.47 14.26 -8.30
N ILE A 164 3.78 14.31 -8.46
CA ILE A 164 4.73 13.41 -7.83
C ILE A 164 5.59 14.21 -6.85
N MET A 165 5.62 13.81 -5.60
CA MET A 165 6.46 14.47 -4.59
C MET A 165 7.94 14.16 -4.84
N VAL A 166 8.77 15.18 -4.72
CA VAL A 166 10.23 15.06 -4.68
C VAL A 166 10.65 14.96 -3.22
N ASP A 167 10.77 13.73 -2.72
CA ASP A 167 11.01 13.48 -1.29
C ASP A 167 12.51 13.51 -0.92
N ASP A 168 13.37 13.15 -1.86
CA ASP A 168 14.82 13.16 -1.68
C ASP A 168 15.58 13.38 -2.99
N ASP A 169 16.92 13.54 -2.87
CA ASP A 169 17.84 13.87 -3.98
C ASP A 169 18.00 12.74 -5.01
N ARG A 170 17.51 11.54 -4.73
CA ARG A 170 17.52 10.42 -5.67
C ARG A 170 16.47 10.57 -6.77
N PHE A 171 15.51 11.47 -6.59
CA PHE A 171 14.46 11.67 -7.60
C PHE A 171 15.05 12.35 -8.83
N PRO A 172 15.04 11.70 -10.01
CA PRO A 172 15.64 12.27 -11.21
C PRO A 172 14.71 13.33 -11.81
N LEU A 173 15.05 14.60 -11.62
CA LEU A 173 14.43 15.70 -12.32
C LEU A 173 14.83 15.64 -13.80
N ARG A 174 13.89 15.94 -14.70
CA ARG A 174 14.15 16.09 -16.15
C ARG A 174 14.83 17.43 -16.41
N ASP A 175 15.48 17.57 -17.58
CA ASP A 175 16.09 18.83 -17.98
C ASP A 175 15.07 19.98 -17.97
N GLY A 176 15.37 21.03 -17.22
CA GLY A 176 14.51 22.19 -17.03
C GLY A 176 13.33 21.99 -16.08
N GLU A 177 13.11 20.78 -15.54
CA GLU A 177 12.06 20.51 -14.56
C GLU A 177 12.45 21.06 -13.18
N GLN A 178 11.52 21.73 -12.53
CA GLN A 178 11.72 22.26 -11.17
C GLN A 178 10.56 21.83 -10.28
N ALA A 179 10.89 21.38 -9.06
CA ALA A 179 9.88 21.08 -8.07
C ALA A 179 9.20 22.40 -7.61
N GLN A 180 7.88 22.40 -7.59
CA GLN A 180 7.05 23.51 -7.13
C GLN A 180 6.41 23.15 -5.78
N LEU A 181 6.38 24.10 -4.85
CA LEU A 181 5.63 23.94 -3.62
C LEU A 181 4.14 24.08 -3.91
N ARG A 182 3.40 22.99 -3.72
CA ARG A 182 1.94 22.96 -3.81
C ARG A 182 1.35 22.36 -2.51
N SER A 183 0.16 22.81 -2.12
CA SER A 183 -0.59 22.21 -1.02
C SER A 183 -1.19 20.90 -1.50
N VAL A 184 -0.61 19.78 -1.05
CA VAL A 184 -1.00 18.45 -1.49
C VAL A 184 -1.07 17.46 -0.35
N ARG A 185 -1.88 16.42 -0.53
CA ARG A 185 -1.98 15.25 0.31
C ARG A 185 -1.93 13.97 -0.51
N PHE A 186 -1.79 12.83 0.18
CA PHE A 186 -1.85 11.52 -0.46
C PHE A 186 -3.11 10.78 0.00
N ARG A 187 -3.78 10.08 -0.92
CA ARG A 187 -4.88 9.18 -0.58
C ARG A 187 -4.39 7.77 -0.25
N THR A 188 -3.27 7.39 -0.85
CA THR A 188 -2.63 6.08 -0.60
C THR A 188 -1.13 6.27 -0.47
N LEU A 189 -0.51 5.56 0.47
CA LEU A 189 0.93 5.59 0.68
C LEU A 189 1.58 4.31 0.15
N GLY A 190 2.51 4.49 -0.76
CA GLY A 190 3.30 3.41 -1.36
C GLY A 190 4.77 3.77 -1.47
N CYS A 191 5.34 3.57 -2.65
CA CYS A 191 6.65 4.14 -3.02
C CYS A 191 6.41 5.56 -3.50
N TYR A 192 7.16 6.55 -2.99
CA TYR A 192 6.85 7.95 -3.26
C TYR A 192 6.85 8.30 -4.76
N PRO A 193 7.74 7.74 -5.62
CA PRO A 193 7.70 8.05 -7.04
C PRO A 193 6.49 7.46 -7.79
N LEU A 194 5.79 6.51 -7.17
CA LEU A 194 4.64 5.81 -7.74
C LEU A 194 3.31 6.18 -7.08
N SER A 195 3.34 7.06 -6.11
CA SER A 195 2.17 7.56 -5.39
C SER A 195 1.87 8.98 -5.83
N GLY A 196 0.81 9.16 -6.61
CA GLY A 196 0.35 10.49 -6.99
C GLY A 196 -0.21 11.24 -5.79
N ALA A 197 0.17 12.51 -5.67
CA ALA A 197 -0.44 13.44 -4.74
C ALA A 197 -1.68 14.08 -5.36
N VAL A 198 -2.58 14.59 -4.54
CA VAL A 198 -3.74 15.37 -4.93
C VAL A 198 -3.66 16.75 -4.29
N GLU A 199 -3.99 17.80 -5.04
CA GLU A 199 -4.14 19.13 -4.45
C GLU A 199 -5.31 19.14 -3.47
N SER A 200 -5.08 19.71 -2.31
CA SER A 200 -6.07 19.75 -1.24
C SER A 200 -5.74 20.86 -0.24
N THR A 201 -6.77 21.28 0.46
CA THR A 201 -6.67 22.20 1.61
C THR A 201 -7.03 21.50 2.93
N ALA A 202 -7.40 20.20 2.88
CA ALA A 202 -7.78 19.42 4.05
C ALA A 202 -6.55 19.13 4.93
N ASP A 203 -6.31 19.93 5.93
CA ASP A 203 -5.17 19.81 6.86
C ASP A 203 -5.54 19.17 8.20
N THR A 204 -6.84 18.86 8.40
CA THR A 204 -7.37 18.08 9.51
C THR A 204 -8.11 16.83 9.04
N ILE A 205 -8.36 15.87 9.94
CA ILE A 205 -9.15 14.66 9.62
C ILE A 205 -10.59 15.05 9.30
N ALA A 206 -11.17 16.01 10.02
CA ALA A 206 -12.52 16.50 9.76
C ALA A 206 -12.66 17.12 8.36
N ASP A 207 -11.70 17.95 7.94
CA ASP A 207 -11.68 18.52 6.59
C ASP A 207 -11.50 17.46 5.50
N LEU A 208 -10.66 16.45 5.77
CA LEU A 208 -10.47 15.32 4.87
C LEU A 208 -11.76 14.52 4.68
N ILE A 209 -12.50 14.26 5.76
CA ILE A 209 -13.81 13.59 5.70
C ILE A 209 -14.79 14.42 4.88
N ALA A 210 -14.87 15.73 5.13
CA ALA A 210 -15.75 16.64 4.39
C ALA A 210 -15.39 16.69 2.88
N GLU A 211 -14.11 16.72 2.55
CA GLU A 211 -13.62 16.64 1.17
C GLU A 211 -14.06 15.33 0.50
N MET A 212 -13.95 14.21 1.20
CA MET A 212 -14.34 12.90 0.68
C MET A 212 -15.85 12.77 0.47
N GLU A 213 -16.67 13.27 1.38
CA GLU A 213 -18.12 13.27 1.26
C GLU A 213 -18.62 14.10 0.07
N SER A 214 -17.86 15.13 -0.30
CA SER A 214 -18.15 15.98 -1.47
C SER A 214 -17.60 15.43 -2.80
N SER A 215 -16.70 14.45 -2.75
CA SER A 215 -15.95 13.93 -3.90
C SER A 215 -16.46 12.55 -4.34
N ASN A 216 -16.70 12.38 -5.65
CA ASN A 216 -17.02 11.07 -6.26
C ASN A 216 -15.78 10.38 -6.86
N VAL A 217 -14.58 10.82 -6.52
CA VAL A 217 -13.32 10.31 -7.10
C VAL A 217 -12.84 9.08 -6.36
N SER A 218 -12.50 8.01 -7.08
CA SER A 218 -11.96 6.77 -6.50
C SER A 218 -10.66 7.00 -5.73
N GLU A 219 -10.49 6.30 -4.60
CA GLU A 219 -9.26 6.27 -3.79
C GLU A 219 -8.00 5.96 -4.61
N ARG A 220 -8.12 5.13 -5.63
CA ARG A 220 -6.99 4.72 -6.48
C ARG A 220 -6.65 5.71 -7.58
N ALA A 221 -7.43 6.77 -7.75
CA ALA A 221 -7.08 7.84 -8.68
C ALA A 221 -5.70 8.43 -8.33
N GLY A 222 -4.80 8.49 -9.32
CA GLY A 222 -3.43 8.96 -9.13
C GLY A 222 -2.39 7.87 -8.81
N ARG A 223 -2.76 6.60 -8.72
CA ARG A 223 -1.77 5.51 -8.68
C ARG A 223 -1.22 5.23 -10.07
N LEU A 224 0.06 5.50 -10.29
CA LEU A 224 0.72 5.28 -11.58
C LEU A 224 0.69 3.80 -12.02
N ILE A 225 0.75 2.87 -11.08
CA ILE A 225 0.70 1.43 -11.37
C ILE A 225 -0.62 0.97 -12.01
N ASP A 226 -1.70 1.70 -11.83
CA ASP A 226 -3.01 1.34 -12.38
C ASP A 226 -3.21 1.89 -13.80
N GLY A 227 -2.40 2.86 -14.23
CA GLY A 227 -2.41 3.45 -15.58
C GLY A 227 -1.54 2.70 -16.60
N GLU A 228 -0.55 1.94 -16.15
CA GLU A 228 0.24 1.09 -17.03
C GLU A 228 -0.54 -0.20 -17.28
N GLY A 229 -1.13 -0.36 -18.47
CA GLY A 229 -1.96 -1.51 -18.91
C GLY A 229 -1.28 -2.87 -18.70
N GLY A 230 -1.19 -3.28 -17.48
CA GLY A 230 -0.47 -4.44 -17.00
C GLY A 230 -1.37 -5.40 -16.24
N SER A 231 -0.81 -6.36 -15.62
CA SER A 231 -1.47 -7.45 -14.94
C SER A 231 -2.57 -6.99 -13.97
N SER A 232 -3.76 -7.56 -14.13
CA SER A 232 -4.84 -7.37 -13.17
C SER A 232 -4.39 -7.76 -11.76
N MET A 233 -5.05 -7.26 -10.70
CA MET A 233 -4.77 -7.72 -9.33
C MET A 233 -4.94 -9.25 -9.18
N GLU A 234 -5.72 -9.89 -10.03
CA GLU A 234 -5.85 -11.37 -10.04
C GLU A 234 -4.54 -12.05 -10.41
N SER A 235 -3.79 -11.55 -11.41
CA SER A 235 -2.46 -12.09 -11.72
C SER A 235 -1.45 -11.81 -10.60
N LYS A 236 -1.47 -10.63 -10.01
CA LYS A 236 -0.61 -10.30 -8.85
C LYS A 236 -0.88 -11.21 -7.64
N LYS A 237 -2.15 -11.56 -7.40
CA LYS A 237 -2.51 -12.53 -6.35
C LYS A 237 -2.01 -13.95 -6.68
N ALA A 238 -2.06 -14.35 -7.95
CA ALA A 238 -1.51 -15.63 -8.39
C ALA A 238 0.00 -15.72 -8.15
N GLU A 239 0.71 -14.57 -8.23
CA GLU A 239 2.14 -14.46 -7.92
C GLU A 239 2.43 -14.38 -6.40
N GLY A 240 1.41 -14.32 -5.55
CA GLY A 240 1.55 -14.27 -4.10
C GLY A 240 1.54 -12.87 -3.50
N TYR A 241 1.10 -11.87 -4.25
CA TYR A 241 0.85 -10.52 -3.74
C TYR A 241 -0.41 -10.47 -2.85
N PHE A 242 -0.55 -9.41 -2.04
CA PHE A 242 -1.74 -9.14 -1.24
C PHE A 242 -2.98 -8.98 -2.11
#